data_2ab2255b16f5ef9c7b842639625c0ee2
#
_entry.id   2ab2255b16f5ef9c7b842639625c0ee2
#
_cell.length_a   1.000
_cell.length_b   1.000
_cell.length_c   1.000
_cell.angle_alpha   90.00
_cell.angle_beta   90.00
_cell.angle_gamma   90.00
#
_symmetry.space_group_name_H-M   'P 1'
#
loop_
_entity.id
_entity.type
_entity.pdbx_description
1 polymer ?
#
loop_
_entity_poly.entity_id
_entity_poly.type
_entity_poly.pdbx_seq_one_letter_code
_entity_poly.pdbx_strand_id
1 'polypeptide(L)'
;MLRAAGLLTLDLSAELLEENRGLKDATPLNVLFMGNQPVFVDALSVENRDPQCPVWLPYGQFVRTFILPLIANRHLGWSLRRTFTGARDGVTPEELYAALSWRSRLCHGVLGTVTAPVLLGRLRRHPAFPQLPRADERRTRFVLRALLAQLRARVDSWDRTPRASDWAAYRDPDVHPPEYHAVRLQVAENVLRAHSPRRVLDVGSNDGAFSVLAASCGADVVAIDRDEAAVDQAFRHSRGSSSRVLQLVVDLADPTPATGWRNAERPSFLDRAAGGFDVVLCMAVLHHLVVGDGLPLGAVIELLADLTRDVLVAEFVPSDDPWCVRLAAGRPVTAERWSMAGFENEAARHFSILSRHPVGTTGRVIVVLGKLRER
;
A
#
# COMPACT_ATOMS: atom_id res chain seq x y z
N MET A 1 -5.00 5.66 -0.12
CA MET A 1 -3.81 6.43 -0.54
C MET A 1 -3.98 7.06 -1.93
N LEU A 2 -4.23 6.34 -3.03
CA LEU A 2 -4.32 6.91 -4.39
C LEU A 2 -5.33 8.06 -4.50
N ARG A 3 -6.53 7.91 -3.89
CA ARG A 3 -7.53 8.97 -3.81
C ARG A 3 -7.00 10.21 -3.08
N ALA A 4 -6.30 10.05 -1.96
CA ALA A 4 -5.73 11.17 -1.20
C ALA A 4 -4.66 11.91 -2.01
N ALA A 5 -3.78 11.18 -2.70
CA ALA A 5 -2.79 11.77 -3.60
C ALA A 5 -3.45 12.53 -4.77
N GLY A 6 -4.51 11.97 -5.37
CA GLY A 6 -5.25 12.63 -6.44
C GLY A 6 -5.95 13.92 -5.97
N LEU A 7 -6.54 13.92 -4.79
CA LEU A 7 -7.15 15.13 -4.20
C LEU A 7 -6.10 16.20 -3.95
N LEU A 8 -4.94 15.85 -3.32
CA LEU A 8 -3.84 16.80 -3.11
C LEU A 8 -3.36 17.42 -4.43
N THR A 9 -3.19 16.60 -5.48
CA THR A 9 -2.74 17.08 -6.81
C THR A 9 -3.73 18.07 -7.41
N LEU A 10 -5.04 17.84 -7.26
CA LEU A 10 -6.08 18.74 -7.77
C LEU A 10 -6.19 20.01 -6.93
N ASP A 11 -6.09 19.92 -5.61
CA ASP A 11 -6.13 21.07 -4.71
C ASP A 11 -4.92 21.98 -4.98
N LEU A 12 -3.71 21.41 -5.11
CA LEU A 12 -2.51 22.15 -5.52
C LEU A 12 -2.66 22.79 -6.91
N SER A 13 -3.24 22.07 -7.89
CA SER A 13 -3.48 22.61 -9.22
C SER A 13 -4.44 23.80 -9.20
N ALA A 14 -5.44 23.78 -8.30
CA ALA A 14 -6.38 24.88 -8.13
C ALA A 14 -5.71 26.10 -7.47
N GLU A 15 -4.85 25.91 -6.49
CA GLU A 15 -4.07 26.99 -5.86
C GLU A 15 -3.09 27.63 -6.86
N LEU A 16 -2.33 26.82 -7.61
CA LEU A 16 -1.40 27.30 -8.63
C LEU A 16 -2.11 28.10 -9.75
N LEU A 17 -3.34 27.72 -10.09
CA LEU A 17 -4.14 28.44 -11.11
C LEU A 17 -4.39 29.90 -10.70
N GLU A 18 -4.55 30.19 -9.42
CA GLU A 18 -4.73 31.57 -8.94
C GLU A 18 -3.50 32.45 -9.15
N GLU A 19 -2.32 31.83 -9.15
CA GLU A 19 -1.04 32.47 -9.37
C GLU A 19 -0.61 32.49 -10.85
N ASN A 20 -1.48 32.08 -11.79
CA ASN A 20 -1.14 31.84 -13.20
C ASN A 20 0.01 30.82 -13.39
N ARG A 21 0.05 29.83 -12.52
CA ARG A 21 1.00 28.70 -12.57
C ARG A 21 0.22 27.40 -12.80
N GLY A 22 0.92 26.35 -13.14
CA GLY A 22 0.35 25.03 -13.35
C GLY A 22 1.37 23.91 -13.13
N LEU A 23 0.90 22.68 -13.15
CA LEU A 23 1.74 21.49 -13.11
C LEU A 23 2.01 21.01 -14.55
N LYS A 24 3.26 20.60 -14.83
CA LYS A 24 3.63 19.85 -16.06
C LYS A 24 3.08 18.44 -15.98
N ASP A 25 3.26 17.82 -14.81
CA ASP A 25 2.96 16.43 -14.56
C ASP A 25 1.99 16.28 -13.38
N ALA A 26 0.91 15.50 -13.57
CA ALA A 26 -0.04 15.15 -12.54
C ALA A 26 -0.13 13.62 -12.42
N THR A 27 0.88 13.04 -11.78
CA THR A 27 1.04 11.60 -11.57
C THR A 27 1.16 11.26 -10.08
N PRO A 28 0.72 10.08 -9.64
CA PRO A 28 0.93 9.61 -8.26
C PRO A 28 2.41 9.54 -7.86
N LEU A 29 3.32 9.46 -8.83
CA LEU A 29 4.77 9.41 -8.58
C LEU A 29 5.32 10.71 -7.98
N ASN A 30 4.60 11.82 -8.13
CA ASN A 30 4.95 13.12 -7.57
C ASN A 30 4.42 13.32 -6.13
N VAL A 31 3.78 12.28 -5.56
CA VAL A 31 3.21 12.34 -4.21
C VAL A 31 3.81 11.23 -3.35
N LEU A 32 4.47 11.62 -2.27
CA LEU A 32 4.92 10.71 -1.21
C LEU A 32 3.98 10.82 0.00
N PHE A 33 4.15 9.88 0.94
CA PHE A 33 3.38 9.87 2.17
C PHE A 33 4.31 9.95 3.39
N MET A 34 4.05 10.91 4.26
CA MET A 34 4.62 10.97 5.60
C MET A 34 3.59 10.43 6.59
N GLY A 35 3.77 9.16 7.00
CA GLY A 35 2.69 8.44 7.67
C GLY A 35 1.46 8.35 6.74
N ASN A 36 0.32 8.88 7.18
CA ASN A 36 -0.92 8.90 6.42
C ASN A 36 -1.17 10.21 5.63
N GLN A 37 -0.23 11.16 5.66
CA GLN A 37 -0.37 12.47 5.01
C GLN A 37 0.30 12.47 3.64
N PRO A 38 -0.43 12.76 2.55
CA PRO A 38 0.17 12.91 1.23
C PRO A 38 0.94 14.24 1.14
N VAL A 39 2.12 14.21 0.52
CA VAL A 39 2.98 15.37 0.30
C VAL A 39 3.41 15.40 -1.16
N PHE A 40 3.17 16.51 -1.85
CA PHE A 40 3.67 16.71 -3.21
C PHE A 40 5.16 17.05 -3.16
N VAL A 41 6.00 16.31 -3.91
CA VAL A 41 7.47 16.40 -3.78
C VAL A 41 8.17 16.91 -5.05
N ASP A 42 7.47 17.01 -6.17
CA ASP A 42 8.07 17.45 -7.44
C ASP A 42 7.89 18.96 -7.67
N ALA A 43 8.72 19.77 -7.01
CA ALA A 43 8.71 21.21 -7.20
C ALA A 43 9.07 21.64 -8.65
N LEU A 44 9.80 20.81 -9.40
CA LEU A 44 10.20 21.10 -10.79
C LEU A 44 9.04 20.92 -11.77
N SER A 45 7.97 20.25 -11.35
CA SER A 45 6.74 20.14 -12.14
C SER A 45 5.92 21.44 -12.15
N VAL A 46 6.24 22.41 -11.30
CA VAL A 46 5.52 23.69 -11.26
C VAL A 46 6.12 24.66 -12.28
N GLU A 47 5.26 25.16 -13.19
CA GLU A 47 5.68 26.09 -14.25
C GLU A 47 4.69 27.26 -14.41
N ASN A 48 5.14 28.31 -15.12
CA ASN A 48 4.25 29.38 -15.55
C ASN A 48 3.35 28.88 -16.67
N ARG A 49 2.06 29.20 -16.61
CA ARG A 49 1.09 28.84 -17.65
C ARG A 49 0.72 30.07 -18.49
N ASP A 50 0.30 29.83 -19.74
CA ASP A 50 -0.34 30.86 -20.57
C ASP A 50 -1.76 31.17 -19.99
N PRO A 51 -2.01 32.41 -19.48
CA PRO A 51 -3.30 32.77 -18.91
C PRO A 51 -4.48 32.63 -19.89
N GLN A 52 -4.23 32.65 -21.19
CA GLN A 52 -5.23 32.53 -22.25
C GLN A 52 -5.47 31.08 -22.71
N CYS A 53 -4.70 30.10 -22.21
CA CYS A 53 -4.86 28.70 -22.57
C CYS A 53 -5.86 27.99 -21.63
N PRO A 54 -7.07 27.62 -22.09
CA PRO A 54 -8.09 26.94 -21.24
C PRO A 54 -7.86 25.42 -21.14
N VAL A 55 -6.64 24.94 -21.44
CA VAL A 55 -6.30 23.53 -21.37
C VAL A 55 -5.46 23.26 -20.12
N TRP A 56 -5.87 22.29 -19.32
CA TRP A 56 -5.05 21.72 -18.26
C TRP A 56 -4.16 20.63 -18.88
N LEU A 57 -2.89 20.96 -19.12
CA LEU A 57 -1.98 20.10 -19.87
C LEU A 57 -1.87 18.67 -19.32
N PRO A 58 -1.73 18.44 -18.00
CA PRO A 58 -1.58 17.08 -17.45
C PRO A 58 -2.90 16.30 -17.34
N TYR A 59 -4.03 16.80 -17.91
CA TYR A 59 -5.33 16.15 -17.83
C TYR A 59 -5.31 14.66 -18.22
N GLY A 60 -4.70 14.35 -19.37
CA GLY A 60 -4.62 12.97 -19.86
C GLY A 60 -3.83 12.05 -18.93
N GLN A 61 -2.71 12.55 -18.40
CA GLN A 61 -1.88 11.84 -17.44
C GLN A 61 -2.65 11.61 -16.12
N PHE A 62 -3.30 12.65 -15.59
CA PHE A 62 -4.11 12.55 -14.37
C PHE A 62 -5.24 11.52 -14.52
N VAL A 63 -5.95 11.55 -15.64
CA VAL A 63 -7.03 10.58 -15.91
C VAL A 63 -6.48 9.17 -15.94
N ARG A 64 -5.38 8.92 -16.67
CA ARG A 64 -4.79 7.58 -16.83
C ARG A 64 -4.19 7.03 -15.55
N THR A 65 -3.64 7.88 -14.68
CA THR A 65 -2.88 7.43 -13.50
C THR A 65 -3.67 7.51 -12.19
N PHE A 66 -4.73 8.32 -12.11
CA PHE A 66 -5.60 8.40 -10.93
C PHE A 66 -7.01 7.86 -11.19
N ILE A 67 -7.70 8.39 -12.21
CA ILE A 67 -9.13 8.11 -12.39
C ILE A 67 -9.36 6.70 -12.94
N LEU A 68 -8.69 6.33 -14.03
CA LEU A 68 -8.91 5.02 -14.67
C LEU A 68 -8.48 3.84 -13.77
N PRO A 69 -7.38 3.89 -12.99
CA PRO A 69 -7.08 2.88 -11.98
C PRO A 69 -8.18 2.73 -10.92
N LEU A 70 -8.75 3.83 -10.43
CA LEU A 70 -9.86 3.78 -9.47
C LEU A 70 -11.12 3.16 -10.09
N ILE A 71 -11.44 3.47 -11.35
CA ILE A 71 -12.53 2.84 -12.11
C ILE A 71 -12.27 1.34 -12.28
N ALA A 72 -11.06 0.94 -12.68
CA ALA A 72 -10.67 -0.46 -12.85
C ALA A 72 -10.78 -1.23 -11.53
N ASN A 73 -10.29 -0.68 -10.44
CA ASN A 73 -10.42 -1.28 -9.11
C ASN A 73 -11.89 -1.46 -8.71
N ARG A 74 -12.74 -0.45 -8.94
CA ARG A 74 -14.16 -0.50 -8.56
C ARG A 74 -14.98 -1.49 -9.39
N HIS A 75 -14.86 -1.44 -10.71
CA HIS A 75 -15.74 -2.18 -11.62
C HIS A 75 -15.22 -3.57 -11.98
N LEU A 76 -13.90 -3.75 -12.02
CA LEU A 76 -13.24 -4.99 -12.42
C LEU A 76 -12.56 -5.70 -11.25
N GLY A 77 -12.38 -5.01 -10.12
CA GLY A 77 -11.63 -5.53 -8.99
C GLY A 77 -10.13 -5.62 -9.23
N TRP A 78 -9.61 -4.87 -10.20
CA TRP A 78 -8.17 -4.85 -10.43
C TRP A 78 -7.45 -4.28 -9.21
N SER A 79 -6.41 -4.97 -8.77
CA SER A 79 -5.51 -4.49 -7.73
C SER A 79 -4.80 -3.21 -8.21
N LEU A 80 -4.76 -2.19 -7.35
CA LEU A 80 -4.01 -0.97 -7.66
C LEU A 80 -2.50 -1.28 -7.77
N ARG A 81 -1.97 -2.17 -6.93
CA ARG A 81 -0.58 -2.66 -7.03
C ARG A 81 -0.31 -3.19 -8.43
N ARG A 82 -1.12 -4.14 -8.93
CA ARG A 82 -0.97 -4.72 -10.28
C ARG A 82 -1.03 -3.65 -11.37
N THR A 83 -1.93 -2.69 -11.23
CA THR A 83 -2.07 -1.59 -12.20
C THR A 83 -0.79 -0.77 -12.29
N PHE A 84 -0.18 -0.39 -11.16
CA PHE A 84 1.02 0.44 -11.15
C PHE A 84 2.31 -0.31 -11.44
N THR A 85 2.39 -1.62 -11.19
CA THR A 85 3.55 -2.43 -11.58
C THR A 85 3.53 -2.80 -13.06
N GLY A 86 2.33 -2.97 -13.64
CA GLY A 86 2.17 -3.40 -15.04
C GLY A 86 2.07 -2.26 -16.06
N ALA A 87 1.74 -1.03 -15.64
CA ALA A 87 1.48 0.08 -16.54
C ALA A 87 2.14 1.38 -16.04
N ARG A 88 3.34 1.68 -16.53
CA ARG A 88 4.10 2.89 -16.15
C ARG A 88 3.30 4.18 -16.34
N ASP A 89 2.62 4.29 -17.49
CA ASP A 89 1.88 5.49 -17.90
C ASP A 89 0.38 5.42 -17.53
N GLY A 90 0.03 4.50 -16.64
CA GLY A 90 -1.33 4.27 -16.18
C GLY A 90 -2.18 3.46 -17.17
N VAL A 91 -3.48 3.33 -16.87
CA VAL A 91 -4.45 2.58 -17.67
C VAL A 91 -4.95 3.44 -18.83
N THR A 92 -5.08 2.86 -20.03
CA THR A 92 -5.68 3.58 -21.16
C THR A 92 -7.20 3.44 -21.17
N PRO A 93 -7.93 4.43 -21.72
CA PRO A 93 -9.38 4.32 -21.88
C PRO A 93 -9.79 3.10 -22.73
N GLU A 94 -8.99 2.74 -23.75
CA GLU A 94 -9.23 1.62 -24.66
C GLU A 94 -9.14 0.29 -23.94
N GLU A 95 -8.09 0.08 -23.14
CA GLU A 95 -7.89 -1.14 -22.32
C GLU A 95 -9.07 -1.31 -21.35
N LEU A 96 -9.41 -0.23 -20.65
CA LEU A 96 -10.50 -0.28 -19.69
C LEU A 96 -11.85 -0.50 -20.36
N TYR A 97 -12.11 0.17 -21.51
CA TYR A 97 -13.31 -0.02 -22.29
C TYR A 97 -13.47 -1.50 -22.73
N ALA A 98 -12.40 -2.12 -23.20
CA ALA A 98 -12.43 -3.51 -23.61
C ALA A 98 -12.78 -4.48 -22.47
N ALA A 99 -12.27 -4.20 -21.26
CA ALA A 99 -12.48 -5.04 -20.07
C ALA A 99 -13.85 -4.83 -19.39
N LEU A 100 -14.44 -3.64 -19.50
CA LEU A 100 -15.69 -3.30 -18.81
C LEU A 100 -16.91 -3.99 -19.47
N SER A 101 -17.85 -4.42 -18.62
CA SER A 101 -19.16 -4.87 -19.08
C SER A 101 -19.96 -3.73 -19.75
N TRP A 102 -20.91 -4.06 -20.62
CA TRP A 102 -21.73 -3.06 -21.29
C TRP A 102 -22.50 -2.14 -20.30
N ARG A 103 -22.96 -2.71 -19.17
CA ARG A 103 -23.62 -1.94 -18.10
C ARG A 103 -22.66 -0.95 -17.44
N SER A 104 -21.45 -1.39 -17.13
CA SER A 104 -20.43 -0.53 -16.52
C SER A 104 -20.02 0.62 -17.46
N ARG A 105 -19.98 0.39 -18.78
CA ARG A 105 -19.68 1.45 -19.79
C ARG A 105 -20.67 2.59 -19.79
N LEU A 106 -21.92 2.36 -19.35
CA LEU A 106 -22.99 3.36 -19.27
C LEU A 106 -23.06 4.07 -17.91
N CYS A 107 -22.30 3.63 -16.91
CA CYS A 107 -22.26 4.30 -15.62
C CYS A 107 -21.77 5.75 -15.77
N HIS A 108 -22.38 6.68 -15.03
CA HIS A 108 -22.14 8.14 -15.14
C HIS A 108 -20.64 8.49 -15.11
N GLY A 109 -19.87 7.95 -14.16
CA GLY A 109 -18.42 8.24 -14.05
C GLY A 109 -17.57 7.62 -15.17
N VAL A 110 -18.04 6.54 -15.80
CA VAL A 110 -17.33 5.79 -16.85
C VAL A 110 -17.65 6.33 -18.24
N LEU A 111 -18.90 6.74 -18.46
CA LEU A 111 -19.37 7.22 -19.77
C LEU A 111 -18.50 8.36 -20.30
N GLY A 112 -18.24 9.39 -19.50
CA GLY A 112 -17.49 10.58 -19.91
C GLY A 112 -15.97 10.41 -19.93
N THR A 113 -15.40 9.45 -19.16
CA THR A 113 -13.94 9.27 -19.05
C THR A 113 -13.40 8.10 -19.86
N VAL A 114 -14.24 7.12 -20.15
CA VAL A 114 -13.84 5.89 -20.86
C VAL A 114 -14.62 5.76 -22.16
N THR A 115 -15.93 5.65 -22.08
CA THR A 115 -16.76 5.29 -23.23
C THR A 115 -16.77 6.36 -24.31
N ALA A 116 -17.06 7.61 -23.96
CA ALA A 116 -17.12 8.70 -24.93
C ALA A 116 -15.77 8.96 -25.61
N PRO A 117 -14.63 9.07 -24.89
CA PRO A 117 -13.31 9.21 -25.52
C PRO A 117 -12.99 8.10 -26.52
N VAL A 118 -13.26 6.82 -26.16
CA VAL A 118 -12.99 5.67 -27.06
C VAL A 118 -13.87 5.72 -28.32
N LEU A 119 -15.16 5.97 -28.16
CA LEU A 119 -16.07 6.02 -29.31
C LEU A 119 -15.77 7.22 -30.22
N LEU A 120 -15.51 8.39 -29.66
CA LEU A 120 -15.16 9.60 -30.42
C LEU A 120 -13.77 9.45 -31.09
N GLY A 121 -12.82 8.80 -30.42
CA GLY A 121 -11.50 8.50 -30.97
C GLY A 121 -11.57 7.61 -32.22
N ARG A 122 -12.47 6.63 -32.23
CA ARG A 122 -12.73 5.74 -33.40
C ARG A 122 -13.31 6.48 -34.61
N LEU A 123 -14.01 7.57 -34.38
CA LEU A 123 -14.60 8.40 -35.44
C LEU A 123 -13.60 9.39 -36.05
N ARG A 124 -12.51 9.71 -35.33
CA ARG A 124 -11.47 10.63 -35.81
C ARG A 124 -10.45 9.88 -36.67
N ARG A 125 -10.42 10.17 -37.98
CA ARG A 125 -9.51 9.49 -38.95
C ARG A 125 -8.04 9.95 -38.89
N HIS A 126 -7.76 11.15 -38.34
CA HIS A 126 -6.38 11.66 -38.21
C HIS A 126 -6.20 12.39 -36.87
N PRO A 127 -5.09 12.16 -36.14
CA PRO A 127 -4.70 13.01 -35.04
C PRO A 127 -4.23 14.35 -35.61
N ALA A 128 -5.11 15.34 -35.70
CA ALA A 128 -4.65 16.71 -35.85
C ALA A 128 -3.99 17.09 -34.51
N PHE A 129 -2.78 17.64 -34.55
CA PHE A 129 -2.25 18.40 -33.42
C PHE A 129 -2.95 19.76 -33.42
N PRO A 130 -4.06 19.93 -32.70
CA PRO A 130 -4.76 21.19 -32.71
C PRO A 130 -3.86 22.24 -32.05
N GLN A 131 -3.76 23.41 -32.65
CA GLN A 131 -3.24 24.57 -31.92
C GLN A 131 -4.04 24.70 -30.63
N LEU A 132 -3.33 24.94 -29.50
CA LEU A 132 -4.00 25.11 -28.21
C LEU A 132 -5.03 26.24 -28.34
N PRO A 133 -6.30 26.00 -27.93
CA PRO A 133 -7.32 27.04 -28.03
C PRO A 133 -6.95 28.21 -27.14
N ARG A 134 -7.30 29.42 -27.55
CA ARG A 134 -7.15 30.64 -26.75
C ARG A 134 -8.50 31.22 -26.38
N ALA A 135 -8.60 31.72 -25.16
CA ALA A 135 -9.76 32.42 -24.65
C ALA A 135 -9.29 33.62 -23.79
N ASP A 136 -10.21 34.52 -23.46
CA ASP A 136 -9.87 35.55 -22.47
C ASP A 136 -9.53 34.93 -21.11
N GLU A 137 -8.74 35.62 -20.31
CA GLU A 137 -8.21 35.10 -19.05
C GLU A 137 -9.33 34.74 -18.06
N ARG A 138 -10.41 35.53 -17.98
CA ARG A 138 -11.54 35.27 -17.05
C ARG A 138 -12.25 33.96 -17.44
N ARG A 139 -12.52 33.78 -18.73
CA ARG A 139 -13.13 32.56 -19.25
C ARG A 139 -12.24 31.37 -19.08
N THR A 140 -10.96 31.51 -19.36
CA THR A 140 -9.93 30.47 -19.14
C THR A 140 -9.91 30.01 -17.69
N ARG A 141 -9.82 30.93 -16.75
CA ARG A 141 -9.81 30.62 -15.32
C ARG A 141 -11.12 29.94 -14.86
N PHE A 142 -12.26 30.42 -15.35
CA PHE A 142 -13.55 29.80 -15.06
C PHE A 142 -13.62 28.35 -15.55
N VAL A 143 -13.22 28.08 -16.80
CA VAL A 143 -13.24 26.74 -17.40
C VAL A 143 -12.31 25.79 -16.62
N LEU A 144 -11.11 26.23 -16.28
CA LEU A 144 -10.14 25.40 -15.55
C LEU A 144 -10.59 25.12 -14.12
N ARG A 145 -11.12 26.11 -13.39
CA ARG A 145 -11.69 25.91 -12.05
C ARG A 145 -12.84 24.89 -12.11
N ALA A 146 -13.74 25.02 -13.07
CA ALA A 146 -14.85 24.08 -13.25
C ALA A 146 -14.36 22.66 -13.55
N LEU A 147 -13.34 22.51 -14.42
CA LEU A 147 -12.71 21.23 -14.72
C LEU A 147 -12.08 20.59 -13.47
N LEU A 148 -11.23 21.34 -12.73
CA LEU A 148 -10.57 20.84 -11.53
C LEU A 148 -11.58 20.46 -10.44
N ALA A 149 -12.62 21.28 -10.23
CA ALA A 149 -13.70 20.97 -9.30
C ALA A 149 -14.47 19.71 -9.71
N GLN A 150 -14.74 19.52 -11.01
CA GLN A 150 -15.40 18.31 -11.52
C GLN A 150 -14.53 17.07 -11.32
N LEU A 151 -13.22 17.15 -11.59
CA LEU A 151 -12.28 16.05 -11.37
C LEU A 151 -12.20 15.72 -9.89
N ARG A 152 -12.12 16.74 -9.03
CA ARG A 152 -12.09 16.60 -7.57
C ARG A 152 -13.35 15.88 -7.05
N ALA A 153 -14.53 16.34 -7.43
CA ALA A 153 -15.79 15.69 -7.07
C ALA A 153 -15.83 14.24 -7.57
N ARG A 154 -15.27 13.97 -8.75
CA ARG A 154 -15.19 12.63 -9.32
C ARG A 154 -14.26 11.74 -8.50
N VAL A 155 -13.03 12.18 -8.19
CA VAL A 155 -12.09 11.44 -7.34
C VAL A 155 -12.70 11.22 -5.95
N ASP A 156 -13.41 12.21 -5.41
CA ASP A 156 -14.06 12.12 -4.10
C ASP A 156 -15.19 11.09 -4.08
N SER A 157 -16.00 11.03 -5.13
CA SER A 157 -17.12 10.07 -5.27
C SER A 157 -16.68 8.60 -5.36
N TRP A 158 -15.43 8.34 -5.62
CA TRP A 158 -14.85 6.98 -5.68
C TRP A 158 -14.42 6.46 -4.31
N ASP A 159 -14.94 7.07 -3.23
CA ASP A 159 -14.76 6.53 -1.87
C ASP A 159 -15.57 5.24 -1.76
N ARG A 160 -14.87 4.13 -1.95
CA ARG A 160 -15.47 2.80 -1.92
C ARG A 160 -15.64 2.34 -0.47
N THR A 161 -16.80 1.70 -0.18
CA THR A 161 -16.89 0.82 0.99
C THR A 161 -15.82 -0.26 0.86
N PRO A 162 -14.96 -0.49 1.85
CA PRO A 162 -13.96 -1.54 1.80
C PRO A 162 -14.60 -2.88 1.43
N ARG A 163 -13.94 -3.67 0.61
CA ARG A 163 -14.27 -5.10 0.49
C ARG A 163 -14.09 -5.73 1.85
N ALA A 164 -14.88 -6.76 2.15
CA ALA A 164 -14.59 -7.59 3.31
C ALA A 164 -13.16 -8.14 3.14
N SER A 165 -12.32 -7.93 4.14
CA SER A 165 -11.00 -8.55 4.21
C SER A 165 -11.21 -10.04 4.48
N ASP A 166 -10.42 -10.90 3.84
CA ASP A 166 -10.38 -12.33 4.16
C ASP A 166 -9.99 -12.57 5.62
N TRP A 167 -9.37 -11.58 6.26
CA TRP A 167 -8.90 -11.58 7.65
C TRP A 167 -9.80 -10.80 8.61
N ALA A 168 -10.97 -10.31 8.16
CA ALA A 168 -11.92 -9.58 9.02
C ALA A 168 -12.36 -10.41 10.25
N ALA A 169 -12.44 -11.74 10.09
CA ALA A 169 -12.78 -12.68 11.16
C ALA A 169 -11.62 -12.95 12.15
N TYR A 170 -10.41 -12.43 11.92
CA TYR A 170 -9.27 -12.70 12.80
C TYR A 170 -9.46 -12.15 14.24
N ARG A 171 -10.27 -11.12 14.40
CA ARG A 171 -10.66 -10.55 15.71
C ARG A 171 -11.96 -11.11 16.27
N ASP A 172 -12.57 -12.08 15.61
CA ASP A 172 -13.76 -12.72 16.13
C ASP A 172 -13.40 -13.37 17.47
N PRO A 173 -14.09 -13.01 18.58
CA PRO A 173 -13.88 -13.62 19.89
C PRO A 173 -14.07 -15.15 19.91
N ASP A 174 -14.88 -15.68 18.99
CA ASP A 174 -15.09 -17.11 18.82
C ASP A 174 -13.86 -17.81 18.19
N VAL A 175 -13.01 -17.06 17.52
CA VAL A 175 -11.77 -17.56 16.88
C VAL A 175 -10.55 -17.37 17.79
N HIS A 176 -10.44 -16.18 18.38
CA HIS A 176 -9.35 -15.84 19.30
C HIS A 176 -9.90 -15.07 20.50
N PRO A 177 -9.80 -15.64 21.73
CA PRO A 177 -10.29 -14.99 22.93
C PRO A 177 -9.55 -13.66 23.20
N PRO A 178 -10.18 -12.70 23.88
CA PRO A 178 -9.58 -11.38 24.16
C PRO A 178 -8.20 -11.46 24.84
N GLU A 179 -7.98 -12.45 25.71
CA GLU A 179 -6.71 -12.69 26.40
C GLU A 179 -5.57 -12.98 25.42
N TYR A 180 -5.85 -13.65 24.30
CA TYR A 180 -4.87 -13.91 23.24
C TYR A 180 -4.33 -12.60 22.66
N HIS A 181 -5.22 -11.67 22.35
CA HIS A 181 -4.81 -10.36 21.81
C HIS A 181 -4.09 -9.52 22.86
N ALA A 182 -4.55 -9.56 24.13
CA ALA A 182 -3.94 -8.79 25.22
C ALA A 182 -2.48 -9.21 25.48
N VAL A 183 -2.18 -10.51 25.55
CA VAL A 183 -0.82 -11.03 25.76
C VAL A 183 0.11 -10.58 24.62
N ARG A 184 -0.34 -10.70 23.38
CA ARG A 184 0.44 -10.30 22.20
C ARG A 184 0.79 -8.81 22.22
N LEU A 185 -0.20 -7.95 22.49
CA LEU A 185 0.02 -6.50 22.61
C LEU A 185 0.94 -6.16 23.77
N GLN A 186 0.79 -6.83 24.93
CA GLN A 186 1.63 -6.60 26.10
C GLN A 186 3.10 -6.96 25.82
N VAL A 187 3.35 -8.10 25.17
CA VAL A 187 4.72 -8.50 24.81
C VAL A 187 5.33 -7.49 23.84
N ALA A 188 4.59 -7.10 22.80
CA ALA A 188 5.04 -6.09 21.84
C ALA A 188 5.33 -4.75 22.53
N GLU A 189 4.45 -4.29 23.43
CA GLU A 189 4.62 -3.04 24.17
C GLU A 189 5.89 -3.08 25.05
N ASN A 190 6.11 -4.17 25.76
CA ASN A 190 7.29 -4.34 26.59
C ASN A 190 8.58 -4.22 25.77
N VAL A 191 8.62 -4.88 24.60
CA VAL A 191 9.78 -4.80 23.69
C VAL A 191 9.96 -3.38 23.16
N LEU A 192 8.89 -2.76 22.67
CA LEU A 192 8.93 -1.41 22.12
C LEU A 192 9.41 -0.38 23.17
N ARG A 193 8.92 -0.49 24.43
CA ARG A 193 9.35 0.39 25.52
C ARG A 193 10.81 0.15 25.91
N ALA A 194 11.25 -1.14 25.98
CA ALA A 194 12.61 -1.50 26.37
C ALA A 194 13.66 -1.04 25.34
N HIS A 195 13.32 -1.11 24.03
CA HIS A 195 14.27 -0.78 22.96
C HIS A 195 14.10 0.65 22.42
N SER A 196 12.98 1.33 22.71
CA SER A 196 12.69 2.70 22.24
C SER A 196 13.02 2.92 20.76
N PRO A 197 12.48 2.09 19.83
CA PRO A 197 12.87 2.13 18.43
C PRO A 197 12.46 3.44 17.77
N ARG A 198 13.28 3.94 16.86
CA ARG A 198 12.93 5.09 16.01
C ARG A 198 12.08 4.65 14.83
N ARG A 199 12.36 3.45 14.26
CA ARG A 199 11.66 2.90 13.09
C ARG A 199 11.23 1.47 13.35
N VAL A 200 9.96 1.18 13.08
CA VAL A 200 9.35 -0.14 13.24
C VAL A 200 8.76 -0.60 11.92
N LEU A 201 8.98 -1.86 11.56
CA LEU A 201 8.24 -2.55 10.50
C LEU A 201 7.21 -3.49 11.15
N ASP A 202 5.94 -3.34 10.78
CA ASP A 202 4.86 -4.24 11.18
C ASP A 202 4.46 -5.10 9.97
N VAL A 203 4.85 -6.37 9.99
CA VAL A 203 4.64 -7.33 8.90
C VAL A 203 3.34 -8.08 9.13
N GLY A 204 2.43 -8.03 8.14
CA GLY A 204 1.08 -8.58 8.27
C GLY A 204 0.25 -7.75 9.23
N SER A 205 0.26 -6.44 9.03
CA SER A 205 -0.29 -5.46 9.98
C SER A 205 -1.80 -5.56 10.17
N ASN A 206 -2.53 -6.21 9.26
CA ASN A 206 -3.99 -6.36 9.27
C ASN A 206 -4.69 -5.01 9.56
N ASP A 207 -5.40 -4.89 10.67
CA ASP A 207 -6.11 -3.69 11.11
C ASP A 207 -5.21 -2.62 11.75
N GLY A 208 -3.91 -2.89 11.89
CA GLY A 208 -2.90 -1.94 12.36
C GLY A 208 -2.77 -1.82 13.88
N ALA A 209 -3.27 -2.77 14.67
CA ALA A 209 -3.21 -2.67 16.14
C ALA A 209 -1.77 -2.54 16.66
N PHE A 210 -0.85 -3.37 16.17
CA PHE A 210 0.57 -3.31 16.55
C PHE A 210 1.24 -2.04 16.00
N SER A 211 0.85 -1.61 14.79
CA SER A 211 1.32 -0.36 14.20
C SER A 211 0.95 0.85 15.04
N VAL A 212 -0.31 0.93 15.51
CA VAL A 212 -0.78 2.02 16.38
C VAL A 212 -0.05 1.98 17.72
N LEU A 213 0.14 0.80 18.30
CA LEU A 213 0.92 0.62 19.53
C LEU A 213 2.37 1.14 19.36
N ALA A 214 3.07 0.73 18.30
CA ALA A 214 4.43 1.17 18.03
C ALA A 214 4.51 2.70 17.82
N ALA A 215 3.56 3.28 17.10
CA ALA A 215 3.47 4.73 16.92
C ALA A 215 3.20 5.46 18.24
N SER A 216 2.38 4.90 19.15
CA SER A 216 2.14 5.45 20.48
C SER A 216 3.39 5.43 21.38
N CYS A 217 4.32 4.49 21.13
CA CYS A 217 5.63 4.44 21.76
C CYS A 217 6.65 5.42 21.11
N GLY A 218 6.23 6.22 20.12
CA GLY A 218 7.06 7.27 19.51
C GLY A 218 7.78 6.87 18.23
N ALA A 219 7.59 5.64 17.72
CA ALA A 219 8.24 5.16 16.51
C ALA A 219 7.56 5.69 15.22
N ASP A 220 8.36 5.86 14.16
CA ASP A 220 7.86 5.93 12.78
C ASP A 220 7.65 4.50 12.27
N VAL A 221 6.42 4.18 11.88
CA VAL A 221 6.00 2.81 11.57
C VAL A 221 5.74 2.66 10.08
N VAL A 222 6.29 1.62 9.48
CA VAL A 222 5.86 1.10 8.18
C VAL A 222 5.06 -0.17 8.44
N ALA A 223 3.77 -0.13 8.10
CA ALA A 223 2.85 -1.24 8.25
C ALA A 223 2.60 -1.87 6.87
N ILE A 224 2.89 -3.14 6.72
CA ILE A 224 2.72 -3.85 5.46
C ILE A 224 1.75 -5.01 5.59
N ASP A 225 0.87 -5.14 4.60
CA ASP A 225 0.00 -6.30 4.46
C ASP A 225 -0.26 -6.58 2.98
N ARG A 226 -0.48 -7.85 2.62
CA ARG A 226 -0.86 -8.23 1.26
C ARG A 226 -2.33 -7.98 0.95
N ASP A 227 -3.17 -7.87 1.98
CA ASP A 227 -4.60 -7.61 1.85
C ASP A 227 -4.87 -6.12 1.65
N GLU A 228 -5.18 -5.74 0.40
CA GLU A 228 -5.53 -4.35 0.05
C GLU A 228 -6.71 -3.81 0.87
N ALA A 229 -7.66 -4.67 1.28
CA ALA A 229 -8.83 -4.25 2.03
C ALA A 229 -8.47 -3.90 3.48
N ALA A 230 -7.62 -4.71 4.12
CA ALA A 230 -7.10 -4.45 5.46
C ALA A 230 -6.29 -3.16 5.49
N VAL A 231 -5.35 -2.98 4.54
CA VAL A 231 -4.53 -1.76 4.41
C VAL A 231 -5.40 -0.51 4.17
N ASP A 232 -6.41 -0.59 3.29
CA ASP A 232 -7.32 0.54 3.02
C ASP A 232 -8.13 0.89 4.27
N GLN A 233 -8.60 -0.09 5.02
CA GLN A 233 -9.33 0.10 6.28
C GLN A 233 -8.44 0.76 7.34
N ALA A 234 -7.22 0.25 7.56
CA ALA A 234 -6.26 0.83 8.50
C ALA A 234 -5.90 2.29 8.13
N PHE A 235 -5.67 2.56 6.83
CA PHE A 235 -5.42 3.91 6.34
C PHE A 235 -6.61 4.86 6.58
N ARG A 236 -7.86 4.38 6.39
CA ARG A 236 -9.06 5.20 6.65
C ARG A 236 -9.23 5.52 8.12
N HIS A 237 -8.98 4.56 9.02
CA HIS A 237 -9.08 4.78 10.46
C HIS A 237 -8.03 5.79 10.97
N SER A 238 -6.86 5.84 10.33
CA SER A 238 -5.82 6.80 10.69
C SER A 238 -6.00 8.21 10.09
N ARG A 239 -7.00 8.43 9.19
CA ARG A 239 -7.26 9.73 8.57
C ARG A 239 -7.69 10.75 9.61
N GLY A 240 -7.15 11.97 9.47
CA GLY A 240 -7.46 13.08 10.39
C GLY A 240 -6.63 13.09 11.67
N SER A 241 -5.81 12.08 11.91
CA SER A 241 -4.77 12.10 12.94
C SER A 241 -3.40 12.31 12.29
N SER A 242 -2.47 12.96 12.97
CA SER A 242 -1.05 13.02 12.56
C SER A 242 -0.39 11.67 12.86
N SER A 243 -0.87 10.61 12.19
CA SER A 243 -0.36 9.27 12.41
C SER A 243 1.03 9.10 11.81
N ARG A 244 1.96 8.58 12.60
CA ARG A 244 3.31 8.15 12.17
C ARG A 244 3.31 6.81 11.45
N VAL A 245 2.14 6.26 11.10
CA VAL A 245 2.02 4.94 10.46
C VAL A 245 1.83 5.11 8.96
N LEU A 246 2.77 4.60 8.18
CA LEU A 246 2.69 4.47 6.72
C LEU A 246 2.18 3.07 6.39
N GLN A 247 0.92 2.96 5.95
CA GLN A 247 0.33 1.69 5.52
C GLN A 247 0.65 1.42 4.05
N LEU A 248 1.15 0.23 3.73
CA LEU A 248 1.50 -0.18 2.37
C LEU A 248 0.94 -1.56 2.03
N VAL A 249 0.45 -1.71 0.80
CA VAL A 249 0.12 -3.03 0.25
C VAL A 249 1.41 -3.68 -0.25
N VAL A 250 1.94 -4.61 0.53
CA VAL A 250 3.16 -5.37 0.21
C VAL A 250 2.95 -6.83 0.56
N ASP A 251 3.18 -7.69 -0.40
CA ASP A 251 3.31 -9.13 -0.21
C ASP A 251 4.80 -9.48 -0.11
N LEU A 252 5.26 -10.00 1.03
CA LEU A 252 6.66 -10.39 1.18
C LEU A 252 7.04 -11.62 0.36
N ALA A 253 6.07 -12.45 -0.04
CA ALA A 253 6.30 -13.55 -0.97
C ALA A 253 6.49 -13.08 -2.42
N ASP A 254 5.99 -11.88 -2.76
CA ASP A 254 6.12 -11.25 -4.07
C ASP A 254 6.24 -9.72 -3.90
N PRO A 255 7.36 -9.21 -3.34
CA PRO A 255 7.54 -7.80 -3.06
C PRO A 255 7.62 -6.96 -4.34
N THR A 256 7.32 -5.66 -4.23
CA THR A 256 7.39 -4.75 -5.37
C THR A 256 8.82 -4.67 -5.91
N PRO A 257 9.06 -5.02 -7.19
CA PRO A 257 10.39 -5.02 -7.78
C PRO A 257 10.89 -3.60 -8.04
N ALA A 258 12.19 -3.47 -8.32
CA ALA A 258 12.77 -2.26 -8.87
C ALA A 258 12.20 -2.00 -10.27
N THR A 259 11.96 -0.73 -10.62
CA THR A 259 11.28 -0.35 -11.88
C THR A 259 11.91 0.89 -12.52
N GLY A 260 11.44 1.22 -13.74
CA GLY A 260 11.90 2.35 -14.54
C GLY A 260 13.07 1.98 -15.44
N TRP A 261 13.78 3.00 -15.95
CA TRP A 261 14.90 2.77 -16.86
C TRP A 261 15.99 1.90 -16.23
N ARG A 262 16.31 0.79 -16.88
CA ARG A 262 17.28 -0.23 -16.41
C ARG A 262 16.95 -0.82 -15.02
N ASN A 263 15.70 -0.75 -14.59
CA ASN A 263 15.24 -1.10 -13.24
C ASN A 263 15.95 -0.33 -12.09
N ALA A 264 16.40 0.91 -12.36
CA ALA A 264 17.21 1.69 -11.43
C ALA A 264 16.58 3.04 -11.03
N GLU A 265 15.46 3.45 -11.67
CA GLU A 265 14.81 4.73 -11.32
C GLU A 265 14.09 4.65 -9.98
N ARG A 266 13.52 3.49 -9.66
CA ARG A 266 12.80 3.24 -8.40
C ARG A 266 13.30 1.93 -7.83
N PRO A 267 14.00 1.96 -6.69
CA PRO A 267 14.49 0.74 -6.03
C PRO A 267 13.32 -0.14 -5.59
N SER A 268 13.56 -1.44 -5.45
CA SER A 268 12.58 -2.40 -4.94
C SER A 268 12.14 -2.04 -3.52
N PHE A 269 11.05 -2.65 -3.05
CA PHE A 269 10.66 -2.52 -1.65
C PHE A 269 11.77 -3.04 -0.73
N LEU A 270 12.37 -4.18 -1.06
CA LEU A 270 13.42 -4.79 -0.24
C LEU A 270 14.68 -3.92 -0.16
N ASP A 271 15.14 -3.34 -1.28
CA ASP A 271 16.30 -2.42 -1.28
C ASP A 271 16.09 -1.22 -0.35
N ARG A 272 14.85 -0.68 -0.31
CA ARG A 272 14.51 0.45 0.56
C ARG A 272 14.32 0.07 2.02
N ALA A 273 13.98 -1.17 2.28
CA ALA A 273 13.67 -1.70 3.59
C ALA A 273 14.89 -2.33 4.30
N ALA A 274 15.92 -2.73 3.55
CA ALA A 274 17.10 -3.42 4.07
C ALA A 274 17.76 -2.63 5.20
N GLY A 275 17.96 -3.28 6.37
CA GLY A 275 18.54 -2.67 7.57
C GLY A 275 17.82 -1.42 8.06
N GLY A 276 16.58 -1.23 7.62
CA GLY A 276 15.84 0.02 7.81
C GLY A 276 15.11 0.14 9.14
N PHE A 277 14.94 -0.95 9.91
CA PHE A 277 14.04 -0.99 11.06
C PHE A 277 14.72 -1.47 12.31
N ASP A 278 14.65 -0.69 13.38
CA ASP A 278 15.23 -1.03 14.68
C ASP A 278 14.49 -2.24 15.28
N VAL A 279 13.15 -2.26 15.12
CA VAL A 279 12.32 -3.41 15.52
C VAL A 279 11.45 -3.85 14.33
N VAL A 280 11.39 -5.15 14.10
CA VAL A 280 10.45 -5.79 13.17
C VAL A 280 9.46 -6.63 13.97
N LEU A 281 8.17 -6.39 13.76
CA LEU A 281 7.06 -7.18 14.32
C LEU A 281 6.55 -8.12 13.22
N CYS A 282 6.56 -9.42 13.48
CA CYS A 282 6.07 -10.46 12.57
C CYS A 282 5.11 -11.39 13.32
N MET A 283 3.90 -10.87 13.57
CA MET A 283 2.92 -11.49 14.45
C MET A 283 1.95 -12.36 13.66
N ALA A 284 2.05 -13.68 13.82
CA ALA A 284 1.24 -14.68 13.11
C ALA A 284 1.35 -14.62 11.57
N VAL A 285 2.53 -14.36 11.02
CA VAL A 285 2.77 -14.28 9.57
C VAL A 285 3.66 -15.41 9.05
N LEU A 286 4.62 -15.86 9.84
CA LEU A 286 5.62 -16.86 9.39
C LEU A 286 5.01 -18.10 8.76
N HIS A 287 3.95 -18.65 9.37
CA HIS A 287 3.28 -19.84 8.87
C HIS A 287 2.54 -19.59 7.53
N HIS A 288 2.14 -18.35 7.24
CA HIS A 288 1.61 -17.99 5.91
C HIS A 288 2.68 -18.11 4.83
N LEU A 289 3.87 -17.58 5.09
CA LEU A 289 4.97 -17.61 4.15
C LEU A 289 5.52 -19.04 3.95
N VAL A 290 5.70 -19.80 5.05
CA VAL A 290 6.32 -21.13 5.01
C VAL A 290 5.32 -22.23 4.62
N VAL A 291 4.16 -22.28 5.28
CA VAL A 291 3.16 -23.34 5.06
C VAL A 291 2.24 -22.99 3.92
N GLY A 292 1.74 -21.75 3.89
CA GLY A 292 0.81 -21.27 2.86
C GLY A 292 1.50 -21.09 1.51
N ASP A 293 2.48 -20.20 1.43
CA ASP A 293 3.15 -19.84 0.17
C ASP A 293 4.28 -20.79 -0.20
N GLY A 294 4.71 -21.66 0.73
CA GLY A 294 5.67 -22.72 0.45
C GLY A 294 7.13 -22.28 0.44
N LEU A 295 7.44 -21.13 1.01
CA LEU A 295 8.80 -20.62 1.06
C LEU A 295 9.68 -21.39 2.05
N PRO A 296 10.98 -21.60 1.78
CA PRO A 296 11.90 -22.21 2.73
C PRO A 296 12.03 -21.37 4.00
N LEU A 297 11.92 -22.00 5.16
CA LEU A 297 11.99 -21.31 6.45
C LEU A 297 13.28 -20.49 6.61
N GLY A 298 14.43 -21.06 6.23
CA GLY A 298 15.72 -20.35 6.28
C GLY A 298 15.72 -19.06 5.46
N ALA A 299 15.16 -19.09 4.24
CA ALA A 299 15.08 -17.90 3.38
C ALA A 299 14.13 -16.82 3.96
N VAL A 300 13.03 -17.24 4.63
CA VAL A 300 12.13 -16.29 5.30
C VAL A 300 12.81 -15.64 6.50
N ILE A 301 13.56 -16.41 7.30
CA ILE A 301 14.31 -15.87 8.44
C ILE A 301 15.44 -14.94 7.98
N GLU A 302 16.18 -15.31 6.94
CA GLU A 302 17.21 -14.46 6.32
C GLU A 302 16.61 -13.12 5.86
N LEU A 303 15.49 -13.15 5.14
CA LEU A 303 14.78 -11.94 4.73
C LEU A 303 14.40 -11.05 5.93
N LEU A 304 13.82 -11.64 6.98
CA LEU A 304 13.49 -10.87 8.19
C LEU A 304 14.74 -10.32 8.89
N ALA A 305 15.84 -11.05 8.81
CA ALA A 305 17.12 -10.59 9.33
C ALA A 305 17.67 -9.39 8.53
N ASP A 306 17.53 -9.39 7.21
CA ASP A 306 17.94 -8.28 6.35
C ASP A 306 17.13 -7.00 6.61
N LEU A 307 15.86 -7.14 7.01
CA LEU A 307 15.01 -6.02 7.36
C LEU A 307 15.25 -5.46 8.77
N THR A 308 15.78 -6.32 9.68
CA THR A 308 15.95 -6.04 11.12
C THR A 308 17.33 -5.48 11.42
N ARG A 309 17.39 -4.37 12.16
CA ARG A 309 18.64 -3.81 12.70
C ARG A 309 18.96 -4.35 14.08
N ASP A 310 18.00 -4.34 14.99
CA ASP A 310 18.23 -4.68 16.40
C ASP A 310 17.39 -5.87 16.88
N VAL A 311 16.05 -5.81 16.75
CA VAL A 311 15.15 -6.81 17.33
C VAL A 311 14.07 -7.26 16.36
N LEU A 312 13.88 -8.58 16.27
CA LEU A 312 12.74 -9.21 15.63
C LEU A 312 11.82 -9.80 16.70
N VAL A 313 10.54 -9.46 16.66
CA VAL A 313 9.47 -10.09 17.45
C VAL A 313 8.66 -10.98 16.53
N ALA A 314 8.78 -12.28 16.67
CA ALA A 314 8.13 -13.24 15.77
C ALA A 314 7.18 -14.16 16.54
N GLU A 315 5.96 -14.35 16.03
CA GLU A 315 5.03 -15.33 16.60
C GLU A 315 5.09 -16.63 15.81
N PHE A 316 5.53 -17.69 16.47
CA PHE A 316 5.45 -19.05 15.97
C PHE A 316 4.06 -19.63 16.22
N VAL A 317 3.44 -20.14 15.15
CA VAL A 317 2.14 -20.82 15.16
C VAL A 317 2.39 -22.31 14.91
N PRO A 318 2.04 -23.23 15.82
CA PRO A 318 2.33 -24.64 15.64
C PRO A 318 1.57 -25.29 14.47
N SER A 319 2.06 -26.43 13.99
CA SER A 319 1.52 -27.11 12.80
C SER A 319 0.11 -27.66 12.97
N ASP A 320 -0.29 -27.95 14.21
CA ASP A 320 -1.62 -28.43 14.60
C ASP A 320 -2.63 -27.28 14.90
N ASP A 321 -2.17 -26.02 14.83
CA ASP A 321 -3.07 -24.87 14.93
C ASP A 321 -4.08 -24.88 13.77
N PRO A 322 -5.38 -24.64 14.04
CA PRO A 322 -6.44 -24.68 13.00
C PRO A 322 -6.14 -23.82 11.77
N TRP A 323 -5.49 -22.67 11.94
CA TRP A 323 -5.09 -21.81 10.82
C TRP A 323 -3.94 -22.39 10.02
N CYS A 324 -2.96 -22.99 10.68
CA CYS A 324 -1.87 -23.68 9.99
C CYS A 324 -2.37 -24.88 9.19
N VAL A 325 -3.26 -25.68 9.78
CA VAL A 325 -3.92 -26.83 9.11
C VAL A 325 -4.71 -26.34 7.90
N ARG A 326 -5.48 -25.26 8.02
CA ARG A 326 -6.24 -24.68 6.91
C ARG A 326 -5.33 -24.19 5.78
N LEU A 327 -4.24 -23.52 6.11
CA LEU A 327 -3.25 -23.03 5.12
C LEU A 327 -2.54 -24.17 4.39
N ALA A 328 -2.31 -25.29 5.05
CA ALA A 328 -1.71 -26.47 4.44
C ALA A 328 -2.58 -27.06 3.32
N ALA A 329 -3.88 -26.74 3.26
CA ALA A 329 -4.81 -27.20 2.23
C ALA A 329 -4.76 -28.72 1.98
N GLY A 330 -4.70 -29.52 3.08
CA GLY A 330 -4.59 -30.98 3.03
C GLY A 330 -3.19 -31.53 2.72
N ARG A 331 -2.19 -30.68 2.48
CA ARG A 331 -0.79 -31.11 2.35
C ARG A 331 -0.18 -31.37 3.73
N PRO A 332 0.59 -32.46 3.92
CA PRO A 332 1.23 -32.71 5.22
C PRO A 332 2.27 -31.62 5.52
N VAL A 333 2.18 -31.07 6.73
CA VAL A 333 3.21 -30.15 7.25
C VAL A 333 4.20 -30.99 8.07
N THR A 334 5.34 -31.32 7.47
CA THR A 334 6.36 -32.13 8.17
C THR A 334 7.11 -31.31 9.20
N ALA A 335 7.59 -31.94 10.26
CA ALA A 335 8.40 -31.28 11.30
C ALA A 335 9.71 -30.69 10.74
N GLU A 336 10.23 -31.26 9.66
CA GLU A 336 11.39 -30.73 8.94
C GLU A 336 11.08 -29.37 8.28
N ARG A 337 9.87 -29.21 7.79
CA ARG A 337 9.44 -27.99 7.11
C ARG A 337 8.99 -26.91 8.10
N TRP A 338 8.27 -27.30 9.16
CA TRP A 338 7.68 -26.37 10.11
C TRP A 338 7.62 -26.96 11.52
N SER A 339 8.56 -26.54 12.38
CA SER A 339 8.59 -26.88 13.79
C SER A 339 9.28 -25.78 14.58
N MET A 340 9.02 -25.70 15.88
CA MET A 340 9.67 -24.72 16.76
C MET A 340 11.20 -24.91 16.75
N ALA A 341 11.67 -26.16 16.83
CA ALA A 341 13.11 -26.47 16.77
C ALA A 341 13.74 -26.02 15.44
N GLY A 342 13.05 -26.27 14.31
CA GLY A 342 13.49 -25.79 13.00
C GLY A 342 13.56 -24.28 12.93
N PHE A 343 12.52 -23.59 13.44
CA PHE A 343 12.49 -22.13 13.51
C PHE A 343 13.65 -21.58 14.34
N GLU A 344 13.90 -22.13 15.54
CA GLU A 344 14.98 -21.67 16.41
C GLU A 344 16.37 -21.94 15.81
N ASN A 345 16.56 -23.08 15.14
CA ASN A 345 17.81 -23.41 14.46
C ASN A 345 18.11 -22.45 13.28
N GLU A 346 17.11 -22.13 12.46
CA GLU A 346 17.31 -21.14 11.40
C GLU A 346 17.49 -19.74 11.96
N ALA A 347 16.72 -19.34 12.97
CA ALA A 347 16.88 -18.06 13.64
C ALA A 347 18.27 -17.87 14.26
N ALA A 348 18.84 -18.93 14.85
CA ALA A 348 20.16 -18.87 15.50
C ALA A 348 21.32 -18.50 14.56
N ARG A 349 21.13 -18.56 13.24
CA ARG A 349 22.12 -18.11 12.25
C ARG A 349 22.26 -16.60 12.19
N HIS A 350 21.18 -15.87 12.54
CA HIS A 350 21.09 -14.42 12.38
C HIS A 350 20.78 -13.68 13.67
N PHE A 351 20.25 -14.39 14.67
CA PHE A 351 19.72 -13.82 15.91
C PHE A 351 20.12 -14.64 17.13
N SER A 352 20.15 -13.97 18.29
CA SER A 352 20.12 -14.60 19.61
C SER A 352 18.70 -14.55 20.18
N ILE A 353 18.23 -15.60 20.84
CA ILE A 353 16.93 -15.61 21.49
C ILE A 353 17.04 -14.83 22.81
N LEU A 354 16.29 -13.72 22.90
CA LEU A 354 16.23 -12.89 24.11
C LEU A 354 15.18 -13.39 25.10
N SER A 355 13.98 -13.75 24.60
CA SER A 355 12.91 -14.29 25.44
C SER A 355 11.88 -15.07 24.61
N ARG A 356 11.08 -15.90 25.34
CA ARG A 356 9.95 -16.65 24.78
C ARG A 356 8.71 -16.39 25.65
N HIS A 357 7.57 -16.14 25.00
CA HIS A 357 6.32 -15.84 25.67
C HIS A 357 5.20 -16.72 25.10
N PRO A 358 4.78 -17.77 25.82
CA PRO A 358 3.62 -18.57 25.42
C PRO A 358 2.35 -17.71 25.35
N VAL A 359 1.52 -17.97 24.34
CA VAL A 359 0.28 -17.22 24.14
C VAL A 359 -0.92 -18.08 24.57
N GLY A 360 -1.30 -17.95 25.82
CA GLY A 360 -2.39 -18.72 26.42
C GLY A 360 -2.16 -20.23 26.31
N THR A 361 -3.21 -20.99 26.02
CA THR A 361 -3.19 -22.45 25.83
C THR A 361 -3.12 -22.87 24.36
N THR A 362 -2.83 -21.95 23.46
CA THR A 362 -2.91 -22.18 22.00
C THR A 362 -1.71 -22.94 21.43
N GLY A 363 -0.67 -23.18 22.21
CA GLY A 363 0.62 -23.70 21.72
C GLY A 363 1.46 -22.67 20.93
N ARG A 364 0.92 -21.48 20.67
CA ARG A 364 1.63 -20.39 20.00
C ARG A 364 2.65 -19.76 20.95
N VAL A 365 3.77 -19.30 20.39
CA VAL A 365 4.86 -18.70 21.18
C VAL A 365 5.36 -17.45 20.47
N ILE A 366 5.44 -16.34 21.19
CA ILE A 366 6.14 -15.15 20.72
C ILE A 366 7.60 -15.28 21.12
N VAL A 367 8.49 -15.18 20.15
CA VAL A 367 9.93 -15.24 20.37
C VAL A 367 10.50 -13.87 20.06
N VAL A 368 11.21 -13.31 21.03
CA VAL A 368 11.94 -12.05 20.88
C VAL A 368 13.40 -12.38 20.55
N LEU A 369 13.88 -11.85 19.44
CA LEU A 369 15.14 -12.21 18.82
C LEU A 369 16.02 -10.96 18.66
N GLY A 370 17.22 -10.97 19.23
CA GLY A 370 18.21 -9.90 19.06
C GLY A 370 19.12 -10.19 17.86
N LYS A 371 19.27 -9.23 16.95
CA LYS A 371 20.12 -9.36 15.76
C LYS A 371 21.58 -9.60 16.18
N LEU A 372 22.20 -10.61 15.59
CA LEU A 372 23.65 -10.81 15.76
C LEU A 372 24.38 -9.69 15.00
N ARG A 373 25.31 -9.03 15.69
CA ARG A 373 26.18 -8.04 15.03
C ARG A 373 27.28 -8.79 14.30
N GLU A 374 27.46 -8.48 13.03
CA GLU A 374 28.67 -8.92 12.31
C GLU A 374 29.90 -8.39 13.07
N ARG A 375 30.84 -9.29 13.35
CA ARG A 375 32.10 -8.96 14.04
C ARG A 375 33.08 -8.30 13.06
#